data_e2f9f0e86d88191b566bb6f571c77f26
#
_entry.id   e2f9f0e86d88191b566bb6f571c77f26
#
_cell.length_a   1.000
_cell.length_b   1.000
_cell.length_c   1.000
_cell.angle_alpha   90.00
_cell.angle_beta   90.00
_cell.angle_gamma   90.00
#
_symmetry.space_group_name_H-M   'P 1'
#
loop_
_entity.id
_entity.type
_entity.pdbx_description
1 polymer ?
#
loop_
_entity_poly.entity_id
_entity_poly.type
_entity_poly.pdbx_seq_one_letter_code
_entity_poly.pdbx_strand_id
1 'polypeptide(L)'
;MRRALSAAAFAAAVLFPIQVLHADGDSSPAGQAAPADADVEAGKAAIRAQNWPGAIGAFGKVVARDPRNADAQNWLGYAYRKSGNLDQAFKHYNEALRIDSRHRGAHEYIGEAYLMKGDLGKAREHVAALDRICFFGCEELSDLKRALAEYEKKAKR
;
A
#
# COMPACT_ATOMS: atom_id res chain seq x y z
N MET A 1 -41.67 -93.46 -2.36
CA MET A 1 -41.95 -92.41 -3.40
C MET A 1 -41.13 -91.19 -3.07
N ARG A 2 -40.06 -90.97 -3.77
CA ARG A 2 -39.04 -89.93 -3.46
C ARG A 2 -39.10 -88.92 -4.54
N ARG A 3 -39.32 -87.67 -4.21
CA ARG A 3 -39.21 -86.54 -5.12
C ARG A 3 -38.05 -85.65 -4.69
N ALA A 4 -37.05 -85.61 -5.53
CA ALA A 4 -35.94 -84.74 -5.42
C ALA A 4 -36.32 -83.30 -5.85
N LEU A 5 -35.93 -82.33 -5.04
CA LEU A 5 -36.08 -80.94 -5.33
C LEU A 5 -34.70 -80.39 -5.55
N SER A 6 -34.43 -79.93 -6.80
CA SER A 6 -33.24 -79.30 -7.20
C SER A 6 -33.21 -77.83 -6.69
N ALA A 7 -32.17 -77.48 -5.99
CA ALA A 7 -31.90 -76.11 -5.62
C ALA A 7 -31.11 -75.40 -6.69
N ALA A 8 -31.70 -74.37 -7.27
CA ALA A 8 -31.03 -73.47 -8.18
C ALA A 8 -30.35 -72.33 -7.39
N ALA A 9 -29.05 -72.27 -7.49
CA ALA A 9 -28.28 -71.20 -6.87
C ALA A 9 -28.26 -69.94 -7.83
N PHE A 10 -28.91 -68.88 -7.38
CA PHE A 10 -28.82 -67.57 -8.05
C PHE A 10 -27.56 -66.84 -7.52
N ALA A 11 -26.57 -66.69 -8.40
CA ALA A 11 -25.46 -65.83 -8.15
C ALA A 11 -25.85 -64.34 -8.42
N ALA A 12 -26.04 -63.57 -7.38
CA ALA A 12 -26.24 -62.13 -7.51
C ALA A 12 -24.91 -61.44 -7.71
N ALA A 13 -24.66 -60.98 -8.91
CA ALA A 13 -23.53 -60.06 -9.21
C ALA A 13 -23.83 -58.71 -8.62
N VAL A 14 -23.10 -58.33 -7.57
CA VAL A 14 -23.13 -56.99 -7.00
C VAL A 14 -22.26 -56.09 -7.86
N LEU A 15 -22.87 -55.29 -8.72
CA LEU A 15 -22.20 -54.20 -9.44
C LEU A 15 -21.99 -53.05 -8.46
N PHE A 16 -20.75 -52.87 -8.02
CA PHE A 16 -20.32 -51.64 -7.33
C PHE A 16 -20.23 -50.53 -8.35
N PRO A 17 -20.91 -49.40 -8.17
CA PRO A 17 -20.67 -48.25 -8.99
C PRO A 17 -19.29 -47.68 -8.63
N ILE A 18 -18.41 -47.56 -9.61
CA ILE A 18 -17.17 -46.81 -9.50
C ILE A 18 -17.54 -45.34 -9.35
N GLN A 19 -17.48 -44.83 -8.14
CA GLN A 19 -17.55 -43.41 -7.91
C GLN A 19 -16.25 -42.80 -8.43
N VAL A 20 -16.35 -42.15 -9.57
CA VAL A 20 -15.30 -41.23 -10.06
C VAL A 20 -15.24 -40.06 -9.07
N LEU A 21 -14.23 -40.06 -8.20
CA LEU A 21 -13.87 -38.84 -7.48
C LEU A 21 -13.57 -37.77 -8.53
N HIS A 22 -14.50 -36.84 -8.73
CA HIS A 22 -14.19 -35.58 -9.31
C HIS A 22 -13.28 -34.87 -8.30
N ALA A 23 -12.00 -34.78 -8.62
CA ALA A 23 -11.15 -33.81 -8.01
C ALA A 23 -11.72 -32.44 -8.44
N ASP A 24 -12.51 -31.84 -7.55
CA ASP A 24 -12.81 -30.43 -7.66
C ASP A 24 -11.45 -29.72 -7.64
N GLY A 25 -11.01 -29.35 -8.85
CA GLY A 25 -9.89 -28.44 -9.00
C GLY A 25 -10.23 -27.21 -8.20
N ASP A 26 -9.49 -26.98 -7.11
CA ASP A 26 -9.46 -25.74 -6.39
C ASP A 26 -9.11 -24.61 -7.37
N SER A 27 -10.14 -24.09 -8.00
CA SER A 27 -10.09 -22.84 -8.73
C SER A 27 -10.04 -21.75 -7.65
N SER A 28 -8.92 -21.61 -7.00
CA SER A 28 -8.63 -20.37 -6.27
C SER A 28 -8.86 -19.23 -7.26
N PRO A 29 -9.78 -18.30 -7.01
CA PRO A 29 -9.96 -17.16 -7.88
C PRO A 29 -8.66 -16.37 -7.84
N ALA A 30 -7.83 -16.53 -8.87
CA ALA A 30 -6.70 -15.66 -9.12
C ALA A 30 -7.24 -14.24 -9.22
N GLY A 31 -6.92 -13.40 -8.22
CA GLY A 31 -7.11 -11.97 -8.36
C GLY A 31 -8.03 -11.27 -7.37
N GLN A 32 -8.29 -11.79 -6.18
CA GLN A 32 -8.73 -10.90 -5.11
C GLN A 32 -7.48 -10.29 -4.49
N ALA A 33 -7.16 -9.05 -4.90
CA ALA A 33 -6.18 -8.23 -4.20
C ALA A 33 -6.51 -8.26 -2.69
N ALA A 34 -5.49 -8.47 -1.86
CA ALA A 34 -5.67 -8.51 -0.42
C ALA A 34 -6.39 -7.24 0.06
N PRO A 35 -7.20 -7.29 1.12
CA PRO A 35 -7.92 -6.10 1.63
C PRO A 35 -7.01 -4.87 1.85
N ALA A 36 -5.72 -5.09 2.13
CA ALA A 36 -4.71 -4.06 2.24
C ALA A 36 -4.52 -3.28 0.92
N ASP A 37 -4.52 -3.98 -0.21
CA ASP A 37 -4.33 -3.37 -1.53
C ASP A 37 -5.55 -2.53 -1.94
N ALA A 38 -6.76 -2.92 -1.56
CA ALA A 38 -7.98 -2.17 -1.85
C ALA A 38 -7.99 -0.79 -1.16
N ASP A 39 -7.55 -0.69 0.10
CA ASP A 39 -7.46 0.59 0.79
C ASP A 39 -6.32 1.47 0.24
N VAL A 40 -5.21 0.87 -0.19
CA VAL A 40 -4.12 1.59 -0.87
C VAL A 40 -4.62 2.19 -2.19
N GLU A 41 -5.30 1.42 -3.02
CA GLU A 41 -5.86 1.92 -4.29
C GLU A 41 -6.96 2.96 -4.07
N ALA A 42 -7.82 2.79 -3.06
CA ALA A 42 -8.80 3.80 -2.67
C ALA A 42 -8.12 5.10 -2.22
N GLY A 43 -7.05 5.01 -1.43
CA GLY A 43 -6.25 6.15 -1.00
C GLY A 43 -5.62 6.90 -2.17
N LYS A 44 -4.98 6.18 -3.10
CA LYS A 44 -4.41 6.77 -4.32
C LYS A 44 -5.47 7.40 -5.21
N ALA A 45 -6.64 6.77 -5.36
CA ALA A 45 -7.77 7.34 -6.10
C ALA A 45 -8.26 8.64 -5.45
N ALA A 46 -8.37 8.67 -4.12
CA ALA A 46 -8.75 9.86 -3.38
C ALA A 46 -7.72 11.00 -3.55
N ILE A 47 -6.41 10.68 -3.57
CA ILE A 47 -5.34 11.67 -3.86
C ILE A 47 -5.52 12.26 -5.26
N ARG A 48 -5.74 11.42 -6.29
CA ARG A 48 -5.96 11.90 -7.66
C ARG A 48 -7.19 12.80 -7.77
N ALA A 49 -8.23 12.49 -6.99
CA ALA A 49 -9.46 13.30 -6.88
C ALA A 49 -9.33 14.53 -5.95
N GLN A 50 -8.16 14.75 -5.34
CA GLN A 50 -7.93 15.77 -4.31
C GLN A 50 -8.89 15.65 -3.11
N ASN A 51 -9.45 14.47 -2.88
CA ASN A 51 -10.29 14.15 -1.74
C ASN A 51 -9.41 13.79 -0.54
N TRP A 52 -8.86 14.81 0.13
CA TRP A 52 -7.93 14.62 1.25
C TRP A 52 -8.54 13.86 2.43
N PRO A 53 -9.80 14.11 2.85
CA PRO A 53 -10.44 13.31 3.88
C PRO A 53 -10.56 11.83 3.49
N GLY A 54 -10.90 11.53 2.23
CA GLY A 54 -10.95 10.16 1.71
C GLY A 54 -9.58 9.48 1.72
N ALA A 55 -8.53 10.21 1.32
CA ALA A 55 -7.15 9.69 1.35
C ALA A 55 -6.68 9.41 2.79
N ILE A 56 -6.95 10.33 3.73
CA ILE A 56 -6.65 10.16 5.15
C ILE A 56 -7.35 8.92 5.72
N GLY A 57 -8.64 8.75 5.41
CA GLY A 57 -9.41 7.59 5.88
C GLY A 57 -8.87 6.27 5.32
N ALA A 58 -8.55 6.22 4.04
CA ALA A 58 -8.05 5.01 3.38
C ALA A 58 -6.64 4.62 3.87
N PHE A 59 -5.66 5.54 3.80
CA PHE A 59 -4.31 5.26 4.30
C PHE A 59 -4.27 5.08 5.83
N GLY A 60 -5.16 5.72 6.58
CA GLY A 60 -5.32 5.50 8.01
C GLY A 60 -5.68 4.05 8.34
N LYS A 61 -6.53 3.39 7.55
CA LYS A 61 -6.82 1.96 7.71
C LYS A 61 -5.60 1.09 7.42
N VAL A 62 -4.82 1.43 6.37
CA VAL A 62 -3.58 0.70 6.06
C VAL A 62 -2.60 0.79 7.22
N VAL A 63 -2.36 2.00 7.73
CA VAL A 63 -1.46 2.23 8.89
C VAL A 63 -1.97 1.55 10.16
N ALA A 64 -3.30 1.48 10.37
CA ALA A 64 -3.86 0.78 11.53
C ALA A 64 -3.61 -0.74 11.48
N ARG A 65 -3.63 -1.34 10.29
CA ARG A 65 -3.33 -2.77 10.09
C ARG A 65 -1.83 -3.06 10.09
N ASP A 66 -1.05 -2.19 9.47
CA ASP A 66 0.41 -2.30 9.39
C ASP A 66 1.06 -0.94 9.73
N PRO A 67 1.31 -0.67 11.01
CA PRO A 67 1.95 0.57 11.44
C PRO A 67 3.39 0.74 10.92
N ARG A 68 4.02 -0.36 10.43
CA ARG A 68 5.38 -0.34 9.90
C ARG A 68 5.44 -0.21 8.38
N ASN A 69 4.34 0.05 7.72
CA ASN A 69 4.30 0.34 6.30
C ASN A 69 4.75 1.79 6.04
N ALA A 70 6.01 1.95 5.64
CA ALA A 70 6.60 3.28 5.40
C ALA A 70 5.88 4.04 4.28
N ASP A 71 5.50 3.36 3.20
CA ASP A 71 4.75 3.97 2.11
C ASP A 71 3.38 4.50 2.57
N ALA A 72 2.65 3.70 3.35
CA ALA A 72 1.35 4.12 3.88
C ALA A 72 1.48 5.31 4.85
N GLN A 73 2.51 5.31 5.70
CA GLN A 73 2.84 6.46 6.55
C GLN A 73 3.14 7.71 5.70
N ASN A 74 3.95 7.56 4.65
CA ASN A 74 4.27 8.65 3.74
C ASN A 74 3.02 9.22 3.04
N TRP A 75 2.16 8.36 2.49
CA TRP A 75 0.93 8.80 1.83
C TRP A 75 -0.07 9.46 2.79
N LEU A 76 -0.14 8.96 4.03
CA LEU A 76 -0.97 9.58 5.06
C LEU A 76 -0.43 10.97 5.43
N GLY A 77 0.88 11.12 5.57
CA GLY A 77 1.55 12.42 5.74
C GLY A 77 1.27 13.37 4.58
N TYR A 78 1.34 12.87 3.34
CA TYR A 78 1.00 13.65 2.14
C TYR A 78 -0.44 14.17 2.17
N ALA A 79 -1.40 13.32 2.49
CA ALA A 79 -2.81 13.70 2.56
C ALA A 79 -3.05 14.75 3.66
N TYR A 80 -2.42 14.61 4.83
CA TYR A 80 -2.48 15.63 5.88
C TYR A 80 -1.83 16.95 5.47
N ARG A 81 -0.67 16.92 4.81
CA ARG A 81 -0.03 18.14 4.29
C ARG A 81 -0.92 18.87 3.29
N LYS A 82 -1.50 18.13 2.35
CA LYS A 82 -2.39 18.69 1.33
C LYS A 82 -3.71 19.21 1.92
N SER A 83 -4.17 18.68 3.05
CA SER A 83 -5.32 19.20 3.81
C SER A 83 -4.96 20.39 4.72
N GLY A 84 -3.71 20.81 4.78
CA GLY A 84 -3.23 21.90 5.63
C GLY A 84 -2.84 21.51 7.06
N ASN A 85 -2.98 20.24 7.44
CA ASN A 85 -2.60 19.76 8.78
C ASN A 85 -1.12 19.35 8.82
N LEU A 86 -0.24 20.34 8.93
CA LEU A 86 1.20 20.12 8.91
C LEU A 86 1.71 19.30 10.11
N ASP A 87 1.09 19.44 11.28
CA ASP A 87 1.54 18.71 12.48
C ASP A 87 1.33 17.19 12.32
N GLN A 88 0.18 16.77 11.80
CA GLN A 88 -0.04 15.36 11.47
C GLN A 88 0.84 14.92 10.29
N ALA A 89 1.05 15.77 9.30
CA ALA A 89 1.94 15.46 8.19
C ALA A 89 3.37 15.15 8.69
N PHE A 90 3.94 16.00 9.52
CA PHE A 90 5.27 15.77 10.12
C PHE A 90 5.34 14.49 10.95
N LYS A 91 4.30 14.20 11.75
CA LYS A 91 4.23 12.97 12.53
C LYS A 91 4.37 11.73 11.63
N HIS A 92 3.61 11.67 10.55
CA HIS A 92 3.58 10.51 9.66
C HIS A 92 4.83 10.43 8.77
N TYR A 93 5.37 11.54 8.27
CA TYR A 93 6.64 11.54 7.55
C TYR A 93 7.81 11.10 8.43
N ASN A 94 7.89 11.59 9.67
CA ASN A 94 8.92 11.16 10.61
C ASN A 94 8.81 9.66 10.91
N GLU A 95 7.59 9.12 11.01
CA GLU A 95 7.40 7.69 11.19
C GLU A 95 7.82 6.90 9.94
N ALA A 96 7.51 7.38 8.73
CA ALA A 96 8.00 6.77 7.49
C ALA A 96 9.54 6.72 7.48
N LEU A 97 10.22 7.82 7.83
CA LEU A 97 11.68 7.89 7.89
C LEU A 97 12.29 7.08 9.04
N ARG A 98 11.56 6.88 10.13
CA ARG A 98 11.97 5.98 11.22
C ARG A 98 11.95 4.52 10.79
N ILE A 99 10.98 4.14 9.94
CA ILE A 99 10.83 2.78 9.39
C ILE A 99 11.84 2.55 8.26
N ASP A 100 11.92 3.48 7.32
CA ASP A 100 12.87 3.49 6.21
C ASP A 100 13.56 4.85 6.10
N SER A 101 14.75 4.95 6.66
CA SER A 101 15.56 6.18 6.64
C SER A 101 16.03 6.61 5.24
N ARG A 102 15.79 5.78 4.21
CA ARG A 102 16.11 6.08 2.81
C ARG A 102 14.86 6.28 1.94
N HIS A 103 13.69 6.39 2.56
CA HIS A 103 12.42 6.58 1.86
C HIS A 103 12.39 7.92 1.12
N ARG A 104 12.61 7.88 -0.20
CA ARG A 104 12.76 9.08 -1.03
C ARG A 104 11.56 10.01 -0.98
N GLY A 105 10.34 9.48 -1.19
CA GLY A 105 9.13 10.30 -1.13
C GLY A 105 8.90 10.95 0.24
N ALA A 106 9.29 10.31 1.35
CA ALA A 106 9.17 10.93 2.66
C ALA A 106 10.16 12.09 2.83
N HIS A 107 11.40 11.96 2.32
CA HIS A 107 12.35 13.07 2.31
C HIS A 107 11.87 14.24 1.44
N GLU A 108 11.33 13.96 0.26
CA GLU A 108 10.74 15.00 -0.61
C GLU A 108 9.62 15.75 0.11
N TYR A 109 8.61 15.01 0.58
CA TYR A 109 7.38 15.63 1.09
C TYR A 109 7.55 16.31 2.45
N ILE A 110 8.43 15.80 3.32
CA ILE A 110 8.76 16.49 4.57
C ILE A 110 9.60 17.76 4.28
N GLY A 111 10.48 17.73 3.28
CA GLY A 111 11.21 18.90 2.81
C GLY A 111 10.26 20.00 2.32
N GLU A 112 9.26 19.65 1.50
CA GLU A 112 8.21 20.58 1.08
C GLU A 112 7.37 21.11 2.27
N ALA A 113 7.08 20.25 3.26
CA ALA A 113 6.36 20.68 4.46
C ALA A 113 7.18 21.70 5.27
N TYR A 114 8.50 21.55 5.33
CA TYR A 114 9.37 22.56 5.95
C TYR A 114 9.38 23.88 5.16
N LEU A 115 9.35 23.84 3.84
CA LEU A 115 9.18 25.07 3.03
C LEU A 115 7.85 25.75 3.34
N MET A 116 6.76 25.00 3.52
CA MET A 116 5.47 25.58 3.94
C MET A 116 5.54 26.23 5.33
N LYS A 117 6.40 25.75 6.23
CA LYS A 117 6.67 26.39 7.54
C LYS A 117 7.70 27.51 7.48
N GLY A 118 8.34 27.75 6.34
CA GLY A 118 9.42 28.74 6.20
C GLY A 118 10.77 28.28 6.73
N ASP A 119 10.94 27.00 7.05
CA ASP A 119 12.20 26.44 7.55
C ASP A 119 13.07 25.92 6.39
N LEU A 120 13.78 26.86 5.76
CA LEU A 120 14.70 26.54 4.65
C LEU A 120 15.86 25.65 5.11
N GLY A 121 16.29 25.79 6.35
CA GLY A 121 17.38 24.98 6.90
C GLY A 121 17.04 23.51 6.86
N LYS A 122 15.87 23.15 7.40
CA LYS A 122 15.37 21.80 7.39
C LYS A 122 15.06 21.28 5.98
N ALA A 123 14.48 22.09 5.12
CA ALA A 123 14.25 21.70 3.73
C ALA A 123 15.57 21.32 3.01
N ARG A 124 16.64 22.10 3.20
CA ARG A 124 17.96 21.79 2.64
C ARG A 124 18.60 20.53 3.22
N GLU A 125 18.37 20.20 4.49
CA GLU A 125 18.80 18.92 5.09
C GLU A 125 18.20 17.73 4.32
N HIS A 126 16.91 17.81 3.94
CA HIS A 126 16.24 16.76 3.17
C HIS A 126 16.71 16.71 1.70
N VAL A 127 17.01 17.83 1.08
CA VAL A 127 17.70 17.85 -0.23
C VAL A 127 19.03 17.12 -0.14
N ALA A 128 19.85 17.42 0.88
CA ALA A 128 21.14 16.76 1.08
C ALA A 128 21.01 15.26 1.39
N ALA A 129 19.93 14.86 2.07
CA ALA A 129 19.63 13.43 2.28
C ALA A 129 19.31 12.74 0.95
N LEU A 130 18.44 13.31 0.15
CA LEU A 130 18.09 12.78 -1.19
C LEU A 130 19.29 12.72 -2.12
N ASP A 131 20.18 13.72 -2.08
CA ASP A 131 21.39 13.74 -2.89
C ASP A 131 22.32 12.54 -2.58
N ARG A 132 22.40 12.14 -1.31
CA ARG A 132 23.13 10.94 -0.88
C ARG A 132 22.41 9.63 -1.22
N ILE A 133 21.07 9.63 -1.24
CA ILE A 133 20.25 8.45 -1.55
C ILE A 133 20.22 8.18 -3.06
N CYS A 134 20.14 9.24 -3.87
CA CYS A 134 19.93 9.21 -5.32
C CYS A 134 21.24 9.49 -6.07
N PHE A 135 22.19 8.56 -5.99
CA PHE A 135 23.55 8.77 -6.55
C PHE A 135 23.54 9.16 -8.05
N PHE A 136 22.59 8.65 -8.82
CA PHE A 136 22.42 9.01 -10.25
C PHE A 136 21.28 10.01 -10.49
N GLY A 137 20.77 10.66 -9.43
CA GLY A 137 19.58 11.48 -9.48
C GLY A 137 18.29 10.67 -9.32
N CYS A 138 17.21 11.35 -8.96
CA CYS A 138 15.86 10.83 -8.90
C CYS A 138 14.85 11.97 -9.00
N GLU A 139 13.60 11.64 -9.27
CA GLU A 139 12.52 12.61 -9.43
C GLU A 139 12.33 13.42 -8.12
N GLU A 140 12.30 12.72 -6.98
CA GLU A 140 12.09 13.31 -5.66
C GLU A 140 13.14 14.38 -5.30
N LEU A 141 14.40 14.13 -5.67
CA LEU A 141 15.48 15.13 -5.50
C LEU A 141 15.26 16.34 -6.39
N SER A 142 14.90 16.12 -7.64
CA SER A 142 14.67 17.19 -8.63
C SER A 142 13.47 18.05 -8.23
N ASP A 143 12.41 17.42 -7.73
CA ASP A 143 11.18 18.10 -7.32
C ASP A 143 11.41 18.94 -6.07
N LEU A 144 12.10 18.42 -5.06
CA LEU A 144 12.39 19.17 -3.85
C LEU A 144 13.38 20.33 -4.13
N LYS A 145 14.39 20.12 -4.99
CA LYS A 145 15.30 21.21 -5.42
C LYS A 145 14.53 22.32 -6.13
N ARG A 146 13.59 21.96 -7.01
CA ARG A 146 12.71 22.93 -7.69
C ARG A 146 11.85 23.70 -6.70
N ALA A 147 11.18 22.99 -5.76
CA ALA A 147 10.36 23.63 -4.74
C ALA A 147 11.14 24.61 -3.87
N LEU A 148 12.38 24.26 -3.47
CA LEU A 148 13.28 25.11 -2.71
C LEU A 148 13.65 26.37 -3.51
N ALA A 149 14.04 26.24 -4.78
CA ALA A 149 14.39 27.36 -5.64
C ALA A 149 13.21 28.32 -5.86
N GLU A 150 12.00 27.79 -6.05
CA GLU A 150 10.79 28.60 -6.16
C GLU A 150 10.48 29.37 -4.87
N TYR A 151 10.65 28.73 -3.72
CA TYR A 151 10.47 29.37 -2.42
C TYR A 151 11.48 30.54 -2.24
N GLU A 152 12.77 30.31 -2.51
CA GLU A 152 13.82 31.32 -2.39
C GLU A 152 13.59 32.51 -3.35
N LYS A 153 13.09 32.26 -4.57
CA LYS A 153 12.72 33.29 -5.51
C LYS A 153 11.57 34.17 -5.03
N LYS A 154 10.57 33.55 -4.37
CA LYS A 154 9.43 34.30 -3.78
C LYS A 154 9.85 35.13 -2.57
N ALA A 155 10.75 34.62 -1.74
CA ALA A 155 11.23 35.30 -0.54
C ALA A 155 12.11 36.55 -0.85
N LYS A 156 12.64 36.67 -2.06
CA LYS A 156 13.48 37.84 -2.53
C LYS A 156 12.64 38.96 -3.16
N ARG A 157 11.33 38.78 -3.28
CA ARG A 157 10.41 39.78 -3.86
C ARG A 157 9.69 40.58 -2.79
#